data_e4ec794721d10408710ac9124e78dc97
#
_entry.id   e4ec794721d10408710ac9124e78dc97
#
_cell.length_a   1.000
_cell.length_b   1.000
_cell.length_c   1.000
_cell.angle_alpha   90.00
_cell.angle_beta   90.00
_cell.angle_gamma   90.00
#
_symmetry.space_group_name_H-M   'P 1'
#
loop_
_entity.id
_entity.type
_entity.pdbx_description
1 polymer ?
#
loop_
_entity_poly.entity_id
_entity_poly.type
_entity_poly.pdbx_seq_one_letter_code
_entity_poly.pdbx_strand_id
1 'polypeptide(L)'
;MKLQRTLAALSAAVLLAGAALLSACSQTSKVDLSAAKTIADLKGTKISAQSGTFHENARQQIEDVQGSLYEDFDSMLIALKSGAIDGYIAEEPTALDVCGKNQDLAYIPLKNNETGFTATDADTAIAVGCKKGSELIERMNGVLSGITDEQKSALMEQIIAANNGESISSYAVSNDPSEEGSGTLKVAMECAYAPYNWTQQTDANGAVAISSEGSAGLYANGYDVQIAKYIANALGMKLEIYAEKWESLVSGVQAGTYDAIIAGMSPTSERAEQIDFTLPYYVSNLVVIYKK
;
A
#
# COMPACT_ATOMS: atom_id res chain seq x y z
N MET A 1 -27.16 -67.24 -20.68
CA MET A 1 -27.93 -65.98 -20.68
C MET A 1 -28.09 -65.31 -19.30
N LYS A 2 -27.94 -65.98 -18.18
CA LYS A 2 -28.07 -65.38 -16.84
C LYS A 2 -26.78 -64.70 -16.35
N LEU A 3 -25.59 -65.13 -16.82
CA LEU A 3 -24.30 -64.59 -16.35
C LEU A 3 -23.95 -63.26 -16.99
N GLN A 4 -24.43 -62.91 -18.17
CA GLN A 4 -24.19 -61.64 -18.86
C GLN A 4 -25.05 -60.49 -18.32
N ARG A 5 -26.18 -60.79 -17.67
CA ARG A 5 -27.05 -59.75 -17.07
C ARG A 5 -26.56 -59.27 -15.71
N THR A 6 -25.81 -60.09 -14.99
CA THR A 6 -25.23 -59.71 -13.69
C THR A 6 -23.98 -58.86 -13.83
N LEU A 7 -23.19 -59.03 -14.90
CA LEU A 7 -22.01 -58.16 -15.16
C LEU A 7 -22.38 -56.74 -15.64
N ALA A 8 -23.51 -56.60 -16.37
CA ALA A 8 -24.00 -55.28 -16.79
C ALA A 8 -24.59 -54.44 -15.64
N ALA A 9 -25.12 -55.07 -14.59
CA ALA A 9 -25.67 -54.39 -13.43
C ALA A 9 -24.59 -53.89 -12.47
N LEU A 10 -23.44 -54.57 -12.35
CA LEU A 10 -22.32 -54.14 -11.53
C LEU A 10 -21.53 -52.97 -12.16
N SER A 11 -21.42 -52.92 -13.50
CA SER A 11 -20.74 -51.81 -14.19
C SER A 11 -21.53 -50.51 -14.16
N ALA A 12 -22.87 -50.55 -14.12
CA ALA A 12 -23.72 -49.38 -14.00
C ALA A 12 -23.70 -48.78 -12.60
N ALA A 13 -23.54 -49.58 -11.55
CA ALA A 13 -23.47 -49.11 -10.16
C ALA A 13 -22.14 -48.41 -9.83
N VAL A 14 -21.04 -48.84 -10.46
CA VAL A 14 -19.71 -48.20 -10.24
C VAL A 14 -19.61 -46.88 -10.98
N LEU A 15 -20.26 -46.68 -12.12
CA LEU A 15 -20.29 -45.40 -12.85
C LEU A 15 -21.18 -44.34 -12.18
N LEU A 16 -22.23 -44.75 -11.46
CA LEU A 16 -23.08 -43.81 -10.68
C LEU A 16 -22.42 -43.39 -9.37
N ALA A 17 -21.60 -44.22 -8.74
CA ALA A 17 -20.84 -43.84 -7.54
C ALA A 17 -19.65 -42.91 -7.87
N GLY A 18 -19.07 -43.03 -9.07
CA GLY A 18 -18.00 -42.13 -9.53
C GLY A 18 -18.46 -40.70 -9.89
N ALA A 19 -19.72 -40.57 -10.35
CA ALA A 19 -20.28 -39.26 -10.67
C ALA A 19 -20.72 -38.44 -9.45
N ALA A 20 -20.98 -39.09 -8.31
CA ALA A 20 -21.35 -38.40 -7.06
C ALA A 20 -20.12 -37.83 -6.31
N LEU A 21 -18.91 -38.32 -6.60
CA LEU A 21 -17.68 -37.84 -5.98
C LEU A 21 -17.03 -36.63 -6.70
N LEU A 22 -17.49 -36.30 -7.92
CA LEU A 22 -16.99 -35.14 -8.69
C LEU A 22 -17.84 -33.88 -8.49
N SER A 23 -18.92 -33.93 -7.71
CA SER A 23 -19.74 -32.75 -7.37
C SER A 23 -19.36 -32.07 -6.05
N ALA A 24 -18.31 -32.53 -5.39
CA ALA A 24 -17.69 -31.82 -4.27
C ALA A 24 -16.60 -30.83 -4.77
N CYS A 25 -16.85 -30.10 -5.88
CA CYS A 25 -16.29 -28.77 -6.01
C CYS A 25 -16.91 -27.94 -4.88
N SER A 26 -16.18 -27.78 -3.79
CA SER A 26 -16.53 -26.84 -2.75
C SER A 26 -16.76 -25.50 -3.45
N GLN A 27 -18.02 -25.09 -3.63
CA GLN A 27 -18.34 -23.70 -3.74
C GLN A 27 -17.78 -23.10 -2.46
N THR A 28 -16.59 -22.50 -2.53
CA THR A 28 -16.15 -21.57 -1.50
C THR A 28 -17.23 -20.50 -1.49
N SER A 29 -18.13 -20.58 -0.51
CA SER A 29 -19.12 -19.54 -0.29
C SER A 29 -18.34 -18.23 -0.17
N LYS A 30 -18.65 -17.28 -1.07
CA LYS A 30 -18.05 -15.94 -1.01
C LYS A 30 -18.30 -15.43 0.40
N VAL A 31 -17.23 -15.06 1.13
CA VAL A 31 -17.34 -14.46 2.46
C VAL A 31 -17.94 -13.07 2.28
N ASP A 32 -19.03 -12.80 2.96
CA ASP A 32 -19.65 -11.47 2.97
C ASP A 32 -19.09 -10.64 4.14
N LEU A 33 -18.22 -9.69 3.84
CA LEU A 33 -17.61 -8.78 4.79
C LEU A 33 -18.39 -7.49 5.01
N SER A 34 -19.55 -7.31 4.36
CA SER A 34 -20.33 -6.06 4.43
C SER A 34 -20.85 -5.72 5.82
N ALA A 35 -21.01 -6.71 6.68
CA ALA A 35 -21.46 -6.55 8.07
C ALA A 35 -20.31 -6.45 9.08
N ALA A 36 -19.07 -6.68 8.67
CA ALA A 36 -17.90 -6.67 9.55
C ALA A 36 -17.63 -5.25 10.09
N LYS A 37 -17.31 -5.16 11.38
CA LYS A 37 -17.04 -3.89 12.09
C LYS A 37 -15.76 -3.93 12.93
N THR A 38 -15.25 -5.11 13.20
CA THR A 38 -14.06 -5.36 14.02
C THR A 38 -13.17 -6.41 13.39
N ILE A 39 -11.91 -6.50 13.83
CA ILE A 39 -11.00 -7.56 13.36
C ILE A 39 -11.50 -8.96 13.74
N ALA A 40 -12.30 -9.10 14.81
CA ALA A 40 -12.89 -10.40 15.20
C ALA A 40 -13.86 -10.94 14.13
N ASP A 41 -14.54 -10.07 13.39
CA ASP A 41 -15.46 -10.44 12.31
C ASP A 41 -14.72 -10.98 11.08
N LEU A 42 -13.38 -10.87 11.05
CA LEU A 42 -12.52 -11.35 9.95
C LEU A 42 -12.02 -12.79 10.18
N LYS A 43 -12.40 -13.44 11.27
CA LYS A 43 -11.93 -14.80 11.60
C LYS A 43 -12.08 -15.77 10.43
N GLY A 44 -10.99 -16.49 10.13
CA GLY A 44 -10.97 -17.54 9.10
C GLY A 44 -11.04 -17.06 7.64
N THR A 45 -11.04 -15.73 7.42
CA THR A 45 -11.09 -15.14 6.08
C THR A 45 -9.72 -15.12 5.42
N LYS A 46 -9.72 -14.99 4.07
CA LYS A 46 -8.49 -14.84 3.26
C LYS A 46 -8.09 -13.37 3.17
N ILE A 47 -7.64 -12.79 4.29
CA ILE A 47 -7.10 -11.43 4.30
C ILE A 47 -5.62 -11.47 3.94
N SER A 48 -5.20 -10.56 3.06
CA SER A 48 -3.84 -10.42 2.57
C SER A 48 -3.19 -9.13 3.09
N ALA A 49 -1.87 -9.06 2.94
CA ALA A 49 -1.07 -7.90 3.28
C ALA A 49 0.19 -7.85 2.40
N GLN A 50 0.80 -6.67 2.28
CA GLN A 50 2.10 -6.54 1.64
C GLN A 50 3.19 -7.12 2.54
N SER A 51 4.06 -7.95 1.94
CA SER A 51 5.18 -8.59 2.63
C SER A 51 6.21 -7.57 3.11
N GLY A 52 6.81 -7.82 4.28
CA GLY A 52 7.84 -6.95 4.86
C GLY A 52 7.32 -5.58 5.34
N THR A 53 6.01 -5.46 5.58
CA THR A 53 5.38 -4.26 6.15
C THR A 53 4.74 -4.56 7.50
N PHE A 54 4.34 -3.50 8.25
CA PHE A 54 3.53 -3.69 9.46
C PHE A 54 2.16 -4.34 9.16
N HIS A 55 1.64 -4.20 7.93
CA HIS A 55 0.40 -4.88 7.52
C HIS A 55 0.49 -6.40 7.66
N GLU A 56 1.67 -7.00 7.45
CA GLU A 56 1.89 -8.43 7.69
C GLU A 56 1.70 -8.78 9.18
N ASN A 57 2.24 -7.98 10.10
CA ASN A 57 2.07 -8.16 11.54
C ASN A 57 0.61 -7.91 11.96
N ALA A 58 -0.04 -6.90 11.41
CA ALA A 58 -1.45 -6.61 11.65
C ALA A 58 -2.34 -7.78 11.20
N ARG A 59 -2.05 -8.37 10.03
CA ARG A 59 -2.76 -9.53 9.51
C ARG A 59 -2.73 -10.72 10.47
N GLN A 60 -1.61 -10.96 11.15
CA GLN A 60 -1.48 -12.07 12.12
C GLN A 60 -2.35 -11.92 13.36
N GLN A 61 -2.93 -10.75 13.61
CA GLN A 61 -3.89 -10.52 14.71
C GLN A 61 -5.30 -11.04 14.40
N ILE A 62 -5.58 -11.39 13.13
CA ILE A 62 -6.85 -11.99 12.73
C ILE A 62 -6.82 -13.48 13.05
N GLU A 63 -7.77 -13.95 13.85
CA GLU A 63 -7.87 -15.37 14.26
C GLU A 63 -8.09 -16.26 13.03
N ASP A 64 -7.31 -17.34 12.91
CA ASP A 64 -7.39 -18.33 11.82
C ASP A 64 -7.27 -17.70 10.41
N VAL A 65 -6.59 -16.56 10.26
CA VAL A 65 -6.43 -15.87 8.97
C VAL A 65 -5.85 -16.78 7.90
N GLN A 66 -6.45 -16.73 6.72
CA GLN A 66 -6.05 -17.48 5.53
C GLN A 66 -5.44 -16.52 4.49
N GLY A 67 -4.89 -17.08 3.40
CA GLY A 67 -4.37 -16.30 2.28
C GLY A 67 -2.85 -16.10 2.34
N SER A 68 -2.30 -15.56 1.25
CA SER A 68 -0.87 -15.32 1.06
C SER A 68 -0.54 -13.85 1.21
N LEU A 69 0.73 -13.55 1.45
CA LEU A 69 1.29 -12.20 1.31
C LEU A 69 1.59 -11.90 -0.16
N TYR A 70 1.63 -10.63 -0.51
CA TYR A 70 1.96 -10.14 -1.85
C TYR A 70 3.11 -9.12 -1.79
N GLU A 71 3.81 -8.94 -2.91
CA GLU A 71 4.93 -8.00 -3.00
C GLU A 71 4.44 -6.53 -3.08
N ASP A 72 3.27 -6.29 -3.69
CA ASP A 72 2.74 -4.96 -3.96
C ASP A 72 1.20 -4.87 -3.89
N PHE A 73 0.67 -3.64 -3.82
CA PHE A 73 -0.76 -3.37 -3.71
C PHE A 73 -1.53 -3.68 -5.00
N ASP A 74 -0.93 -3.51 -6.18
CA ASP A 74 -1.58 -3.81 -7.46
C ASP A 74 -1.87 -5.30 -7.58
N SER A 75 -0.93 -6.15 -7.18
CA SER A 75 -1.10 -7.60 -7.11
C SER A 75 -2.23 -8.01 -6.16
N MET A 76 -2.34 -7.36 -4.99
CA MET A 76 -3.44 -7.60 -4.03
C MET A 76 -4.78 -7.16 -4.61
N LEU A 77 -4.85 -6.02 -5.30
CA LEU A 77 -6.07 -5.55 -5.95
C LEU A 77 -6.55 -6.53 -7.04
N ILE A 78 -5.63 -7.06 -7.85
CA ILE A 78 -5.92 -8.09 -8.86
C ILE A 78 -6.45 -9.36 -8.18
N ALA A 79 -5.81 -9.81 -7.11
CA ALA A 79 -6.22 -10.99 -6.35
C ALA A 79 -7.60 -10.82 -5.73
N LEU A 80 -7.91 -9.63 -5.18
CA LEU A 80 -9.23 -9.31 -4.64
C LEU A 80 -10.31 -9.33 -5.72
N LYS A 81 -10.05 -8.67 -6.85
CA LYS A 81 -11.01 -8.63 -7.97
C LYS A 81 -11.29 -10.01 -8.55
N SER A 82 -10.28 -10.88 -8.61
CA SER A 82 -10.43 -12.26 -9.09
C SER A 82 -11.08 -13.20 -8.06
N GLY A 83 -11.20 -12.80 -6.78
CA GLY A 83 -11.72 -13.61 -5.69
C GLY A 83 -10.71 -14.62 -5.13
N ALA A 84 -9.41 -14.45 -5.40
CA ALA A 84 -8.36 -15.25 -4.81
C ALA A 84 -8.19 -14.95 -3.30
N ILE A 85 -8.46 -13.71 -2.90
CA ILE A 85 -8.52 -13.25 -1.52
C ILE A 85 -9.88 -12.60 -1.23
N ASP A 86 -10.28 -12.54 0.05
CA ASP A 86 -11.53 -11.93 0.50
C ASP A 86 -11.34 -10.42 0.79
N GLY A 87 -10.11 -10.03 1.15
CA GLY A 87 -9.72 -8.64 1.40
C GLY A 87 -8.23 -8.48 1.60
N TYR A 88 -7.77 -7.23 1.72
CA TYR A 88 -6.40 -6.91 2.08
C TYR A 88 -6.33 -5.68 2.98
N ILE A 89 -5.29 -5.62 3.81
CA ILE A 89 -5.01 -4.53 4.74
C ILE A 89 -4.33 -3.38 3.98
N ALA A 90 -4.79 -2.16 4.22
CA ALA A 90 -4.19 -0.93 3.73
C ALA A 90 -4.45 0.23 4.71
N GLU A 91 -3.78 1.35 4.54
CA GLU A 91 -4.15 2.60 5.20
C GLU A 91 -5.47 3.15 4.65
N GLU A 92 -6.21 3.87 5.48
CA GLU A 92 -7.51 4.42 5.12
C GLU A 92 -7.48 5.31 3.86
N PRO A 93 -6.48 6.19 3.60
CA PRO A 93 -6.38 6.93 2.34
C PRO A 93 -6.31 6.04 1.10
N THR A 94 -5.59 4.91 1.16
CA THR A 94 -5.55 3.93 0.06
C THR A 94 -6.92 3.30 -0.16
N ALA A 95 -7.64 2.99 0.90
CA ALA A 95 -9.00 2.46 0.79
C ALA A 95 -9.96 3.46 0.17
N LEU A 96 -9.88 4.74 0.55
CA LEU A 96 -10.68 5.82 -0.05
C LEU A 96 -10.41 5.97 -1.55
N ASP A 97 -9.14 5.98 -1.96
CA ASP A 97 -8.74 6.08 -3.36
C ASP A 97 -9.20 4.86 -4.18
N VAL A 98 -8.89 3.64 -3.71
CA VAL A 98 -9.23 2.40 -4.41
C VAL A 98 -10.75 2.21 -4.54
N CYS A 99 -11.50 2.45 -3.46
CA CYS A 99 -12.97 2.31 -3.49
C CYS A 99 -13.64 3.43 -4.30
N GLY A 100 -13.05 4.61 -4.36
CA GLY A 100 -13.50 5.71 -5.23
C GLY A 100 -13.46 5.31 -6.71
N LYS A 101 -12.41 4.63 -7.13
CA LYS A 101 -12.20 4.14 -8.52
C LYS A 101 -12.94 2.84 -8.84
N ASN A 102 -13.29 2.03 -7.84
CA ASN A 102 -13.83 0.68 -8.02
C ASN A 102 -15.15 0.54 -7.25
N GLN A 103 -16.28 0.76 -7.95
CA GLN A 103 -17.62 0.75 -7.37
C GLN A 103 -18.02 -0.60 -6.75
N ASP A 104 -17.38 -1.69 -7.15
CA ASP A 104 -17.57 -3.06 -6.64
C ASP A 104 -16.74 -3.36 -5.38
N LEU A 105 -15.91 -2.40 -4.93
CA LEU A 105 -15.13 -2.51 -3.71
C LEU A 105 -15.70 -1.63 -2.59
N ALA A 106 -15.39 -2.00 -1.36
CA ALA A 106 -15.64 -1.25 -0.15
C ALA A 106 -14.52 -1.51 0.86
N TYR A 107 -14.51 -0.79 1.97
CA TYR A 107 -13.60 -1.08 3.06
C TYR A 107 -14.34 -1.11 4.40
N ILE A 108 -13.77 -1.82 5.36
CA ILE A 108 -14.24 -1.88 6.75
C ILE A 108 -13.52 -0.75 7.50
N PRO A 109 -14.23 0.27 8.01
CA PRO A 109 -13.62 1.43 8.66
C PRO A 109 -13.18 1.08 10.09
N LEU A 110 -12.07 0.35 10.19
CA LEU A 110 -11.49 -0.03 11.47
C LEU A 110 -10.74 1.15 12.10
N LYS A 111 -10.68 1.16 13.44
CA LYS A 111 -9.90 2.12 14.21
C LYS A 111 -8.82 1.37 15.00
N ASN A 112 -7.56 1.77 14.80
CA ASN A 112 -6.44 1.20 15.53
C ASN A 112 -6.66 1.24 17.03
N ASN A 113 -6.31 0.16 17.73
CA ASN A 113 -6.45 0.00 19.18
C ASN A 113 -7.89 0.07 19.75
N GLU A 114 -8.92 0.12 18.87
CA GLU A 114 -10.34 0.08 19.28
C GLU A 114 -11.05 -1.10 18.61
N THR A 115 -11.51 -0.93 17.38
CA THR A 115 -12.19 -1.96 16.58
C THR A 115 -11.25 -2.67 15.62
N GLY A 116 -10.09 -2.09 15.35
CA GLY A 116 -9.09 -2.52 14.40
C GLY A 116 -7.88 -3.20 15.05
N PHE A 117 -6.76 -3.05 14.39
CA PHE A 117 -5.51 -3.69 14.76
C PHE A 117 -4.85 -3.00 15.95
N THR A 118 -4.21 -3.79 16.81
CA THR A 118 -3.30 -3.26 17.85
C THR A 118 -2.02 -2.79 17.17
N ALA A 119 -1.69 -1.52 17.35
CA ALA A 119 -0.55 -0.87 16.73
C ALA A 119 0.02 0.20 17.66
N THR A 120 1.33 0.42 17.61
CA THR A 120 1.95 1.61 18.21
C THR A 120 1.79 2.81 17.27
N ASP A 121 2.03 4.03 17.77
CA ASP A 121 2.04 5.23 16.93
C ASP A 121 3.07 5.11 15.79
N ALA A 122 4.22 4.47 16.05
CA ALA A 122 5.26 4.26 15.05
C ALA A 122 4.85 3.27 13.95
N ASP A 123 4.00 2.30 14.24
CA ASP A 123 3.55 1.29 13.26
C ASP A 123 2.60 1.87 12.22
N THR A 124 1.87 2.92 12.58
CA THR A 124 0.83 3.55 11.73
C THR A 124 1.19 4.97 11.30
N ALA A 125 2.31 5.50 11.79
CA ALA A 125 2.91 6.72 11.28
C ALA A 125 3.67 6.45 9.98
N ILE A 126 3.85 7.49 9.17
CA ILE A 126 4.63 7.47 7.94
C ILE A 126 5.69 8.56 8.05
N ALA A 127 6.96 8.19 7.87
CA ALA A 127 8.10 9.06 8.06
C ALA A 127 9.15 8.91 6.95
N VAL A 128 10.01 9.91 6.79
CA VAL A 128 11.14 9.84 5.87
C VAL A 128 12.25 9.01 6.50
N GLY A 129 12.72 7.98 5.80
CA GLY A 129 13.86 7.17 6.21
C GLY A 129 15.16 7.66 5.58
N CYS A 130 16.22 7.78 6.38
CA CYS A 130 17.57 8.13 5.91
C CYS A 130 18.61 7.19 6.51
N LYS A 131 19.81 7.15 5.92
CA LYS A 131 20.93 6.41 6.48
C LYS A 131 21.18 6.84 7.94
N LYS A 132 21.57 5.88 8.79
CA LYS A 132 21.97 6.15 10.19
C LYS A 132 22.97 7.30 10.30
N GLY A 133 22.67 8.25 11.17
CA GLY A 133 23.51 9.44 11.42
C GLY A 133 23.46 10.49 10.32
N SER A 134 22.46 10.45 9.43
CA SER A 134 22.31 11.46 8.38
C SER A 134 21.91 12.82 8.95
N GLU A 135 22.67 13.88 8.61
CA GLU A 135 22.35 15.26 8.96
C GLU A 135 21.05 15.77 8.31
N LEU A 136 20.55 15.05 7.29
CA LEU A 136 19.29 15.38 6.63
C LEU A 136 18.10 15.23 7.57
N ILE A 137 18.14 14.31 8.54
CA ILE A 137 17.03 14.07 9.48
C ILE A 137 16.63 15.36 10.22
N GLU A 138 17.59 16.04 10.84
CA GLU A 138 17.32 17.27 11.59
C GLU A 138 16.80 18.39 10.67
N ARG A 139 17.42 18.55 9.50
CA ARG A 139 17.01 19.53 8.49
C ARG A 139 15.59 19.28 7.99
N MET A 140 15.26 18.03 7.67
CA MET A 140 13.92 17.62 7.24
C MET A 140 12.89 17.78 8.36
N ASN A 141 13.24 17.46 9.61
CA ASN A 141 12.36 17.70 10.76
C ASN A 141 12.01 19.18 10.92
N GLY A 142 12.97 20.08 10.71
CA GLY A 142 12.71 21.53 10.71
C GLY A 142 11.70 21.93 9.63
N VAL A 143 11.76 21.31 8.45
CA VAL A 143 10.81 21.54 7.35
C VAL A 143 9.43 20.93 7.66
N LEU A 144 9.38 19.67 8.08
CA LEU A 144 8.13 18.94 8.32
C LEU A 144 7.32 19.50 9.47
N SER A 145 7.98 20.03 10.51
CA SER A 145 7.31 20.69 11.65
C SER A 145 6.55 21.97 11.25
N GLY A 146 6.83 22.53 10.08
CA GLY A 146 6.11 23.68 9.52
C GLY A 146 4.78 23.31 8.83
N ILE A 147 4.47 22.03 8.64
CA ILE A 147 3.24 21.57 7.99
C ILE A 147 2.18 21.29 9.05
N THR A 148 1.07 22.04 9.02
CA THR A 148 -0.04 21.80 9.97
C THR A 148 -0.83 20.54 9.62
N ASP A 149 -1.60 20.01 10.58
CA ASP A 149 -2.41 18.81 10.35
C ASP A 149 -3.54 19.09 9.35
N GLU A 150 -4.07 20.32 9.30
CA GLU A 150 -5.03 20.76 8.30
C GLU A 150 -4.42 20.74 6.88
N GLN A 151 -3.16 21.18 6.75
CA GLN A 151 -2.44 21.13 5.47
C GLN A 151 -2.16 19.70 5.02
N LYS A 152 -1.79 18.80 5.96
CA LYS A 152 -1.58 17.37 5.66
C LYS A 152 -2.88 16.73 5.18
N SER A 153 -4.00 17.00 5.85
CA SER A 153 -5.32 16.47 5.47
C SER A 153 -5.76 17.00 4.11
N ALA A 154 -5.66 18.33 3.89
CA ALA A 154 -6.02 18.96 2.63
C ALA A 154 -5.16 18.44 1.47
N LEU A 155 -3.85 18.22 1.68
CA LEU A 155 -2.97 17.61 0.68
C LEU A 155 -3.45 16.20 0.31
N MET A 156 -3.79 15.36 1.29
CA MET A 156 -4.27 14.00 1.03
C MET A 156 -5.57 13.99 0.23
N GLU A 157 -6.52 14.83 0.58
CA GLU A 157 -7.79 14.98 -0.18
C GLU A 157 -7.53 15.40 -1.63
N GLN A 158 -6.66 16.39 -1.85
CA GLN A 158 -6.25 16.84 -3.19
C GLN A 158 -5.55 15.76 -4.00
N ILE A 159 -4.70 14.97 -3.36
CA ILE A 159 -4.00 13.85 -4.01
C ILE A 159 -4.98 12.75 -4.43
N ILE A 160 -5.94 12.38 -3.58
CA ILE A 160 -6.99 11.42 -3.93
C ILE A 160 -7.83 11.96 -5.11
N ALA A 161 -8.20 13.24 -5.08
CA ALA A 161 -8.92 13.88 -6.18
C ALA A 161 -8.11 13.86 -7.49
N ALA A 162 -6.80 14.20 -7.42
CA ALA A 162 -5.89 14.13 -8.57
C ALA A 162 -5.80 12.73 -9.17
N ASN A 163 -5.68 11.71 -8.32
CA ASN A 163 -5.60 10.31 -8.75
C ASN A 163 -6.95 9.79 -9.29
N ASN A 164 -8.06 10.45 -8.94
CA ASN A 164 -9.39 10.23 -9.52
C ASN A 164 -9.68 11.06 -10.78
N GLY A 165 -8.67 11.74 -11.32
CA GLY A 165 -8.74 12.44 -12.61
C GLY A 165 -9.05 13.92 -12.52
N GLU A 166 -9.09 14.51 -11.33
CA GLU A 166 -9.25 15.96 -11.18
C GLU A 166 -7.94 16.71 -11.48
N SER A 167 -8.05 17.91 -12.04
CA SER A 167 -6.90 18.77 -12.27
C SER A 167 -6.65 19.65 -11.04
N ILE A 168 -5.50 19.49 -10.44
CA ILE A 168 -5.09 20.27 -9.25
C ILE A 168 -4.09 21.34 -9.68
N SER A 169 -4.48 22.60 -9.53
CA SER A 169 -3.64 23.75 -9.92
C SER A 169 -2.58 24.12 -8.88
N SER A 170 -2.84 23.81 -7.60
CA SER A 170 -1.87 23.99 -6.51
C SER A 170 -2.24 23.10 -5.32
N TYR A 171 -1.23 22.52 -4.69
CA TYR A 171 -1.38 21.70 -3.49
C TYR A 171 -1.22 22.52 -2.21
N ALA A 172 -1.81 22.05 -1.11
CA ALA A 172 -1.75 22.71 0.19
C ALA A 172 -0.33 22.82 0.77
N VAL A 173 0.59 21.93 0.34
CA VAL A 173 1.97 21.83 0.83
C VAL A 173 3.00 21.87 -0.32
N SER A 174 2.58 22.07 -1.56
CA SER A 174 3.48 21.93 -2.71
C SER A 174 4.23 23.21 -3.02
N ASN A 175 5.56 23.06 -3.15
CA ASN A 175 6.44 24.01 -3.82
C ASN A 175 7.31 23.24 -4.81
N ASP A 176 7.51 23.76 -6.01
CA ASP A 176 8.40 23.10 -6.97
C ASP A 176 9.86 23.26 -6.52
N PRO A 177 10.66 22.16 -6.57
CA PRO A 177 12.08 22.23 -6.22
C PRO A 177 12.83 23.17 -7.15
N SER A 178 13.90 23.77 -6.65
CA SER A 178 14.74 24.64 -7.45
C SER A 178 15.53 23.86 -8.49
N GLU A 179 15.44 24.24 -9.76
CA GLU A 179 16.30 23.71 -10.83
C GLU A 179 17.78 24.11 -10.65
N GLU A 180 18.04 25.20 -9.91
CA GLU A 180 19.37 25.73 -9.65
C GLU A 180 19.87 25.43 -8.22
N GLY A 181 19.25 24.45 -7.53
CA GLY A 181 19.56 24.11 -6.14
C GLY A 181 21.00 23.67 -5.90
N SER A 182 21.47 23.86 -4.66
CA SER A 182 22.79 23.44 -4.21
C SER A 182 22.78 21.94 -3.83
N GLY A 183 23.02 21.09 -4.81
CA GLY A 183 23.01 19.63 -4.61
C GLY A 183 21.68 19.00 -5.03
N THR A 184 21.62 17.69 -4.90
CA THR A 184 20.47 16.87 -5.30
C THR A 184 19.99 16.04 -4.12
N LEU A 185 18.69 16.02 -3.87
CA LEU A 185 18.01 15.09 -2.96
C LEU A 185 17.52 13.88 -3.77
N LYS A 186 18.18 12.75 -3.59
CA LYS A 186 17.80 11.48 -4.22
C LYS A 186 16.82 10.73 -3.34
N VAL A 187 15.59 10.62 -3.79
CA VAL A 187 14.49 9.97 -3.05
C VAL A 187 14.12 8.66 -3.73
N ALA A 188 14.12 7.57 -2.96
CA ALA A 188 13.60 6.28 -3.40
C ALA A 188 12.18 6.07 -2.89
N MET A 189 11.31 5.53 -3.75
CA MET A 189 9.93 5.13 -3.44
C MET A 189 9.51 3.98 -4.35
N GLU A 190 8.40 3.29 -4.01
CA GLU A 190 7.92 2.14 -4.79
C GLU A 190 7.26 2.56 -6.11
N CYS A 191 6.64 3.73 -6.16
CA CYS A 191 5.84 4.26 -7.27
C CYS A 191 4.68 3.33 -7.71
N ALA A 192 4.18 2.51 -6.78
CA ALA A 192 3.09 1.54 -6.96
C ALA A 192 2.11 1.50 -5.77
N TYR A 193 2.10 2.53 -4.93
CA TYR A 193 1.29 2.62 -3.72
C TYR A 193 0.44 3.91 -3.68
N ALA A 194 -0.61 3.98 -4.49
CA ALA A 194 -1.55 5.10 -4.46
C ALA A 194 -2.40 5.12 -3.17
N PRO A 195 -2.72 6.30 -2.60
CA PRO A 195 -2.42 7.65 -3.08
C PRO A 195 -1.06 8.20 -2.61
N TYR A 196 -0.24 7.41 -1.93
CA TYR A 196 1.05 7.87 -1.41
C TYR A 196 2.05 8.12 -2.53
N ASN A 197 2.28 7.14 -3.40
CA ASN A 197 3.14 7.28 -4.57
C ASN A 197 2.73 6.32 -5.68
N TRP A 198 2.59 6.82 -6.91
CA TRP A 198 2.25 5.99 -8.08
C TRP A 198 2.94 6.50 -9.34
N THR A 199 2.98 5.65 -10.37
CA THR A 199 3.52 5.97 -11.69
C THR A 199 2.42 6.48 -12.63
N GLN A 200 2.68 7.55 -13.38
CA GLN A 200 1.83 8.06 -14.46
C GLN A 200 2.66 8.43 -15.71
N GLN A 201 1.96 8.69 -16.84
CA GLN A 201 2.60 8.91 -18.13
C GLN A 201 2.79 10.39 -18.51
N THR A 202 2.37 11.30 -17.65
CA THR A 202 2.47 12.75 -17.89
C THR A 202 2.94 13.45 -16.62
N ASP A 203 3.42 14.67 -16.78
CA ASP A 203 3.78 15.59 -15.69
C ASP A 203 2.57 16.28 -15.03
N ALA A 204 1.35 15.90 -15.40
CA ALA A 204 0.14 16.50 -14.85
C ALA A 204 0.09 16.43 -13.32
N ASN A 205 -0.61 17.39 -12.72
CA ASN A 205 -0.78 17.50 -11.27
C ASN A 205 0.56 17.53 -10.51
N GLY A 206 1.60 18.18 -11.09
CA GLY A 206 2.88 18.37 -10.44
C GLY A 206 3.70 17.10 -10.23
N ALA A 207 3.50 16.08 -11.06
CA ALA A 207 4.30 14.86 -11.05
C ALA A 207 5.76 15.14 -11.44
N VAL A 208 6.66 14.31 -10.94
CA VAL A 208 8.12 14.42 -11.13
C VAL A 208 8.60 13.27 -11.98
N ALA A 209 9.46 13.55 -12.97
CA ALA A 209 10.05 12.51 -13.82
C ALA A 209 10.81 11.47 -12.95
N ILE A 210 10.61 10.19 -13.26
CA ILE A 210 11.32 9.10 -12.58
C ILE A 210 12.71 8.97 -13.18
N SER A 211 13.74 9.00 -12.33
CA SER A 211 15.16 9.00 -12.72
C SER A 211 15.77 7.60 -12.86
N SER A 212 15.04 6.54 -12.50
CA SER A 212 15.50 5.14 -12.61
C SER A 212 15.74 4.76 -14.06
N GLU A 213 16.72 3.89 -14.29
CA GLU A 213 17.00 3.33 -15.63
C GLU A 213 15.76 2.61 -16.18
N GLY A 214 15.44 2.85 -17.44
CA GLY A 214 14.25 2.27 -18.09
C GLY A 214 12.94 3.02 -17.83
N SER A 215 12.92 4.08 -17.01
CA SER A 215 11.71 4.85 -16.68
C SER A 215 11.48 6.08 -17.54
N ALA A 216 12.16 6.19 -18.70
CA ALA A 216 12.05 7.35 -19.58
C ALA A 216 10.58 7.62 -19.99
N GLY A 217 10.11 8.84 -19.75
CA GLY A 217 8.72 9.25 -20.01
C GLY A 217 7.70 8.82 -18.96
N LEU A 218 8.15 8.27 -17.84
CA LEU A 218 7.33 7.97 -16.67
C LEU A 218 7.54 9.01 -15.57
N TYR A 219 6.49 9.29 -14.84
CA TYR A 219 6.45 10.29 -13.78
C TYR A 219 5.89 9.68 -12.49
N ALA A 220 6.48 10.05 -11.37
CA ALA A 220 5.95 9.74 -10.05
C ALA A 220 5.02 10.86 -9.59
N ASN A 221 3.86 10.50 -9.02
CA ASN A 221 2.96 11.43 -8.34
C ASN A 221 2.45 10.81 -7.04
N GLY A 222 1.84 11.63 -6.18
CA GLY A 222 1.29 11.18 -4.91
C GLY A 222 1.67 12.05 -3.73
N TYR A 223 1.14 11.70 -2.58
CA TYR A 223 1.37 12.40 -1.32
C TYR A 223 2.86 12.50 -1.00
N ASP A 224 3.58 11.38 -1.10
CA ASP A 224 5.02 11.29 -0.86
C ASP A 224 5.82 12.18 -1.82
N VAL A 225 5.39 12.25 -3.09
CA VAL A 225 6.02 13.09 -4.11
C VAL A 225 5.88 14.58 -3.75
N GLN A 226 4.70 15.01 -3.29
CA GLN A 226 4.49 16.40 -2.90
C GLN A 226 5.26 16.74 -1.61
N ILE A 227 5.37 15.81 -0.66
CA ILE A 227 6.23 15.97 0.53
C ILE A 227 7.71 16.04 0.11
N ALA A 228 8.18 15.19 -0.82
CA ALA A 228 9.54 15.23 -1.33
C ALA A 228 9.86 16.58 -2.01
N LYS A 229 8.93 17.11 -2.83
CA LYS A 229 9.04 18.42 -3.46
C LYS A 229 9.15 19.54 -2.41
N TYR A 230 8.27 19.51 -1.40
CA TYR A 230 8.27 20.49 -0.32
C TYR A 230 9.61 20.50 0.44
N ILE A 231 10.11 19.31 0.80
CA ILE A 231 11.41 19.14 1.48
C ILE A 231 12.54 19.65 0.59
N ALA A 232 12.62 19.21 -0.66
CA ALA A 232 13.70 19.61 -1.58
C ALA A 232 13.73 21.13 -1.81
N ASN A 233 12.57 21.75 -2.00
CA ASN A 233 12.45 23.22 -2.13
C ASN A 233 12.95 23.93 -0.87
N ALA A 234 12.47 23.55 0.31
CA ALA A 234 12.86 24.18 1.57
C ALA A 234 14.36 24.02 1.89
N LEU A 235 14.97 22.92 1.42
CA LEU A 235 16.41 22.66 1.55
C LEU A 235 17.26 23.33 0.44
N GLY A 236 16.63 23.94 -0.59
CA GLY A 236 17.31 24.51 -1.75
C GLY A 236 18.04 23.46 -2.57
N MET A 237 17.47 22.27 -2.73
CA MET A 237 18.04 21.11 -3.46
C MET A 237 17.19 20.78 -4.68
N LYS A 238 17.84 20.19 -5.72
CA LYS A 238 17.11 19.52 -6.80
C LYS A 238 16.50 18.23 -6.27
N LEU A 239 15.38 17.80 -6.85
CA LEU A 239 14.76 16.53 -6.52
C LEU A 239 14.97 15.53 -7.66
N GLU A 240 15.46 14.36 -7.32
CA GLU A 240 15.44 13.17 -8.18
C GLU A 240 14.66 12.06 -7.49
N ILE A 241 13.70 11.44 -8.21
CA ILE A 241 12.89 10.34 -7.71
C ILE A 241 13.30 9.05 -8.42
N TYR A 242 13.53 8.02 -7.63
CA TYR A 242 13.89 6.67 -8.08
C TYR A 242 12.80 5.68 -7.70
N ALA A 243 12.24 5.00 -8.72
CA ALA A 243 11.29 3.90 -8.51
C ALA A 243 12.08 2.62 -8.23
N GLU A 244 11.82 2.02 -7.08
CA GLU A 244 12.53 0.84 -6.58
C GLU A 244 11.56 -0.18 -6.00
N LYS A 245 11.97 -1.43 -5.92
CA LYS A 245 11.20 -2.45 -5.19
C LYS A 245 11.23 -2.16 -3.70
N TRP A 246 10.12 -2.45 -3.03
CA TRP A 246 9.97 -2.24 -1.58
C TRP A 246 11.13 -2.82 -0.76
N GLU A 247 11.53 -4.06 -1.03
CA GLU A 247 12.58 -4.76 -0.31
C GLU A 247 13.97 -4.12 -0.49
N SER A 248 14.16 -3.31 -1.54
CA SER A 248 15.43 -2.67 -1.86
C SER A 248 15.60 -1.29 -1.22
N LEU A 249 14.52 -0.67 -0.73
CA LEU A 249 14.53 0.71 -0.26
C LEU A 249 15.52 0.91 0.90
N VAL A 250 15.41 0.09 1.97
CA VAL A 250 16.26 0.22 3.16
C VAL A 250 17.72 0.00 2.81
N SER A 251 18.03 -1.06 2.05
CA SER A 251 19.41 -1.37 1.64
C SER A 251 20.00 -0.28 0.73
N GLY A 252 19.21 0.32 -0.14
CA GLY A 252 19.63 1.42 -1.01
C GLY A 252 20.05 2.67 -0.25
N VAL A 253 19.31 3.03 0.80
CA VAL A 253 19.65 4.17 1.68
C VAL A 253 20.87 3.85 2.56
N GLN A 254 20.95 2.64 3.12
CA GLN A 254 22.12 2.18 3.90
C GLN A 254 23.40 2.25 3.07
N ALA A 255 23.34 1.84 1.81
CA ALA A 255 24.47 1.90 0.87
C ALA A 255 24.83 3.34 0.43
N GLY A 256 23.94 4.32 0.66
CA GLY A 256 24.12 5.71 0.21
C GLY A 256 23.85 5.88 -1.28
N THR A 257 23.11 4.96 -1.92
CA THR A 257 22.63 5.10 -3.30
C THR A 257 21.58 6.21 -3.38
N TYR A 258 20.72 6.27 -2.37
CA TYR A 258 19.69 7.29 -2.17
C TYR A 258 19.92 8.01 -0.85
N ASP A 259 19.51 9.28 -0.78
CA ASP A 259 19.61 10.11 0.41
C ASP A 259 18.44 9.83 1.38
N ALA A 260 17.26 9.52 0.83
CA ALA A 260 16.04 9.33 1.60
C ALA A 260 15.09 8.31 0.97
N ILE A 261 14.27 7.68 1.82
CA ILE A 261 13.07 6.92 1.45
C ILE A 261 11.86 7.79 1.82
N ILE A 262 10.99 8.09 0.84
CA ILE A 262 9.69 8.71 1.07
C ILE A 262 8.67 7.87 0.30
N ALA A 263 8.09 6.86 0.98
CA ALA A 263 7.42 5.75 0.32
C ALA A 263 6.26 5.17 1.15
N GLY A 264 5.52 5.99 1.90
CA GLY A 264 4.51 5.48 2.81
C GLY A 264 5.09 4.59 3.92
N MET A 265 6.36 4.77 4.29
CA MET A 265 7.09 3.84 5.15
C MET A 265 6.89 4.18 6.64
N SER A 266 6.41 3.19 7.41
CA SER A 266 6.29 3.32 8.87
C SER A 266 7.66 3.16 9.55
N PRO A 267 7.99 4.00 10.55
CA PRO A 267 9.22 3.94 11.33
C PRO A 267 9.14 2.87 12.43
N THR A 268 8.86 1.61 12.04
CA THR A 268 8.79 0.51 13.00
C THR A 268 10.09 0.35 13.77
N SER A 269 10.04 -0.23 14.98
CA SER A 269 11.23 -0.45 15.80
C SER A 269 12.31 -1.26 15.08
N GLU A 270 11.91 -2.27 14.30
CA GLU A 270 12.83 -3.10 13.51
C GLU A 270 13.57 -2.27 12.43
N ARG A 271 12.88 -1.39 11.73
CA ARG A 271 13.48 -0.50 10.74
C ARG A 271 14.34 0.57 11.39
N ALA A 272 13.91 1.08 12.55
CA ALA A 272 14.67 2.07 13.31
C ALA A 272 16.01 1.53 13.86
N GLU A 273 16.22 0.22 13.92
CA GLU A 273 17.55 -0.37 14.15
C GLU A 273 18.48 -0.20 12.95
N GLN A 274 17.94 -0.11 11.73
CA GLN A 274 18.67 -0.14 10.46
C GLN A 274 18.92 1.23 9.85
N ILE A 275 17.95 2.13 9.94
CA ILE A 275 17.97 3.49 9.39
C ILE A 275 17.41 4.48 10.41
N ASP A 276 17.63 5.79 10.21
CA ASP A 276 17.00 6.83 11.03
C ASP A 276 15.78 7.40 10.33
N PHE A 277 14.80 7.86 11.12
CA PHE A 277 13.56 8.41 10.63
C PHE A 277 13.35 9.86 11.11
N THR A 278 12.65 10.62 10.28
CA THR A 278 12.16 11.95 10.66
C THR A 278 10.97 11.86 11.60
N LEU A 279 10.46 13.00 12.04
CA LEU A 279 9.11 13.13 12.54
C LEU A 279 8.11 12.63 11.48
N PRO A 280 6.97 12.03 11.89
CA PRO A 280 5.94 11.59 10.95
C PRO A 280 5.37 12.75 10.13
N TYR A 281 5.21 12.51 8.82
CA TYR A 281 4.49 13.45 7.95
C TYR A 281 3.04 13.04 7.71
N TYR A 282 2.64 11.80 8.08
CA TYR A 282 1.26 11.33 8.05
C TYR A 282 1.04 10.24 9.11
N VAL A 283 -0.22 10.07 9.54
CA VAL A 283 -0.66 8.99 10.43
C VAL A 283 -2.05 8.55 9.97
N SER A 284 -2.32 7.24 9.93
CA SER A 284 -3.59 6.70 9.48
C SER A 284 -4.04 5.48 10.27
N ASN A 285 -5.34 5.17 10.20
CA ASN A 285 -5.84 3.85 10.61
C ASN A 285 -5.53 2.80 9.53
N LEU A 286 -5.35 1.55 9.96
CA LEU A 286 -5.37 0.40 9.08
C LEU A 286 -6.81 -0.09 8.92
N VAL A 287 -7.19 -0.36 7.69
CA VAL A 287 -8.52 -0.81 7.30
C VAL A 287 -8.39 -2.07 6.43
N VAL A 288 -9.53 -2.72 6.12
CA VAL A 288 -9.55 -3.87 5.21
C VAL A 288 -10.42 -3.54 4.01
N ILE A 289 -9.82 -3.55 2.82
CA ILE A 289 -10.51 -3.41 1.54
C ILE A 289 -11.05 -4.77 1.13
N TYR A 290 -12.32 -4.83 0.70
CA TYR A 290 -13.00 -6.06 0.29
C TYR A 290 -13.91 -5.85 -0.91
N LYS A 291 -14.34 -6.95 -1.55
CA LYS A 291 -15.28 -6.93 -2.68
C LYS A 291 -16.71 -7.15 -2.20
N LYS A 292 -17.62 -6.19 -2.54
CA LYS A 292 -19.06 -6.24 -2.23
C LYS A 292 -19.76 -7.49 -2.77
#